data_fd3fa3d85b13eddc65f72a5eed89a898
#
_entry.id   fd3fa3d85b13eddc65f72a5eed89a898
#
_cell.length_a   1.000
_cell.length_b   1.000
_cell.length_c   1.000
_cell.angle_alpha   90.00
_cell.angle_beta   90.00
_cell.angle_gamma   90.00
#
_symmetry.space_group_name_H-M   'P 1'
#
loop_
_entity.id
_entity.type
_entity.pdbx_description
1 polymer ?
#
loop_
_entity_poly.entity_id
_entity_poly.type
_entity_poly.pdbx_seq_one_letter_code
_entity_poly.pdbx_strand_id
1 'polypeptide(L)'
;MAELPGIERETLDVDVVIVGAGPAGLAAAYQLAQLIRVHNESEAEQKLEGISIAVLEKGKEIGSHGISGAVMDPRGIAELMPDWLERGCPVESPVTSDAFWYLTETMKIAAPIMPPPLRNHGNYVISLGEMCRWLAPIVGEMGVDLFAEFAAARVLVEDGRVVGVRTGDKGIDKNGQPKPNFEPGVDIRAKITILAEGPRGTLTRQLAGLFDLYAGKHPQVYSLGVKELWQLPDDRYPAGSVIHTMGYPLDMDTFGGAFIYGMKERIVDLGLVVGLDYRNPTLDPHNELQRLKLHPAIKEILQGGKMIAAGAKAIPEGGYYSMPRLYGEGFMILGDSGGFLNGARLKGIHLAFKSGILAAETA
;
A
#
# COMPACT_ATOMS: atom_id res chain seq x y z
N MET A 1 -9.51 -21.12 -3.28
CA MET A 1 -10.39 -21.69 -4.32
C MET A 1 -9.94 -23.11 -4.54
N ALA A 2 -10.89 -24.06 -4.76
CA ALA A 2 -10.54 -25.43 -5.11
C ALA A 2 -9.87 -25.43 -6.50
N GLU A 3 -8.85 -26.24 -6.67
CA GLU A 3 -8.16 -26.42 -7.94
C GLU A 3 -9.05 -27.24 -8.88
N LEU A 4 -9.21 -26.76 -10.11
CA LEU A 4 -9.88 -27.53 -11.15
C LEU A 4 -8.90 -28.60 -11.66
N PRO A 5 -9.13 -29.90 -11.40
CA PRO A 5 -8.20 -30.93 -11.79
C PRO A 5 -8.16 -31.13 -13.30
N GLY A 6 -6.98 -31.47 -13.84
CA GLY A 6 -6.81 -31.83 -15.27
C GLY A 6 -6.76 -30.64 -16.24
N ILE A 7 -6.64 -29.41 -15.76
CA ILE A 7 -6.44 -28.24 -16.62
C ILE A 7 -4.96 -28.05 -16.90
N GLU A 8 -4.60 -28.09 -18.18
CA GLU A 8 -3.27 -27.69 -18.65
C GLU A 8 -3.14 -26.16 -18.55
N ARG A 9 -2.02 -25.66 -18.03
CA ARG A 9 -1.75 -24.24 -17.80
C ARG A 9 -0.50 -23.82 -18.53
N GLU A 10 -0.54 -22.64 -19.09
CA GLU A 10 0.67 -21.99 -19.58
C GLU A 10 1.63 -21.71 -18.44
N THR A 11 2.92 -21.79 -18.73
CA THR A 11 3.99 -21.51 -17.77
C THR A 11 4.88 -20.39 -18.32
N LEU A 12 5.15 -19.41 -17.49
CA LEU A 12 6.11 -18.35 -17.72
C LEU A 12 7.26 -18.51 -16.70
N ASP A 13 8.48 -18.68 -17.18
CA ASP A 13 9.67 -18.75 -16.33
C ASP A 13 10.33 -17.37 -16.25
N VAL A 14 10.60 -16.92 -15.02
CA VAL A 14 11.32 -15.67 -14.72
C VAL A 14 12.31 -15.90 -13.59
N ASP A 15 13.30 -15.01 -13.43
CA ASP A 15 14.22 -15.11 -12.29
C ASP A 15 13.55 -14.58 -11.02
N VAL A 16 12.88 -13.45 -11.10
CA VAL A 16 12.19 -12.82 -9.96
C VAL A 16 10.76 -12.45 -10.33
N VAL A 17 9.80 -12.90 -9.52
CA VAL A 17 8.42 -12.43 -9.60
C VAL A 17 8.07 -11.59 -8.36
N ILE A 18 7.53 -10.40 -8.60
CA ILE A 18 7.08 -9.45 -7.56
C ILE A 18 5.56 -9.34 -7.66
N VAL A 19 4.84 -9.64 -6.59
CA VAL A 19 3.38 -9.57 -6.54
C VAL A 19 2.92 -8.31 -5.84
N GLY A 20 2.38 -7.38 -6.61
CA GLY A 20 1.88 -6.06 -6.21
C GLY A 20 2.78 -4.92 -6.68
N ALA A 21 2.25 -4.06 -7.54
CA ALA A 21 2.88 -2.84 -8.06
C ALA A 21 2.57 -1.59 -7.20
N GLY A 22 2.52 -1.77 -5.88
CA GLY A 22 2.51 -0.69 -4.90
C GLY A 22 3.92 -0.16 -4.61
N PRO A 23 4.07 0.78 -3.65
CA PRO A 23 5.37 1.40 -3.33
C PRO A 23 6.47 0.38 -3.02
N ALA A 24 6.16 -0.69 -2.27
CA ALA A 24 7.14 -1.71 -1.90
C ALA A 24 7.60 -2.54 -3.10
N GLY A 25 6.67 -2.99 -3.95
CA GLY A 25 6.99 -3.81 -5.12
C GLY A 25 7.73 -3.02 -6.19
N LEU A 26 7.29 -1.80 -6.49
CA LEU A 26 7.98 -0.92 -7.44
C LEU A 26 9.38 -0.52 -6.94
N ALA A 27 9.54 -0.29 -5.63
CA ALA A 27 10.86 -0.02 -5.05
C ALA A 27 11.79 -1.23 -5.15
N ALA A 28 11.28 -2.44 -4.90
CA ALA A 28 12.07 -3.66 -5.06
C ALA A 28 12.49 -3.88 -6.51
N ALA A 29 11.56 -3.69 -7.46
CA ALA A 29 11.84 -3.82 -8.88
C ALA A 29 12.88 -2.80 -9.36
N TYR A 30 12.70 -1.51 -9.00
CA TYR A 30 13.64 -0.44 -9.35
C TYR A 30 15.04 -0.73 -8.80
N GLN A 31 15.12 -0.99 -7.49
CA GLN A 31 16.41 -1.21 -6.83
C GLN A 31 17.12 -2.45 -7.37
N LEU A 32 16.41 -3.54 -7.63
CA LEU A 32 16.98 -4.76 -8.17
C LEU A 32 17.54 -4.53 -9.58
N ALA A 33 16.75 -3.90 -10.48
CA ALA A 33 17.22 -3.55 -11.81
C ALA A 33 18.42 -2.59 -11.78
N GLN A 34 18.41 -1.64 -10.83
CA GLN A 34 19.54 -0.73 -10.61
C GLN A 34 20.82 -1.47 -10.17
N LEU A 35 20.69 -2.39 -9.22
CA LEU A 35 21.82 -3.19 -8.71
C LEU A 35 22.40 -4.09 -9.80
N ILE A 36 21.55 -4.75 -10.61
CA ILE A 36 21.97 -5.56 -11.76
C ILE A 36 22.73 -4.69 -12.76
N ARG A 37 22.21 -3.51 -13.07
CA ARG A 37 22.88 -2.57 -13.99
C ARG A 37 24.25 -2.15 -13.48
N VAL A 38 24.33 -1.70 -12.23
CA VAL A 38 25.60 -1.28 -11.60
C VAL A 38 26.59 -2.44 -11.55
N HIS A 39 26.14 -3.65 -11.21
CA HIS A 39 26.97 -4.86 -11.25
C HIS A 39 27.52 -5.14 -12.66
N ASN A 40 26.66 -5.04 -13.68
CA ASN A 40 27.05 -5.28 -15.06
C ASN A 40 27.99 -4.22 -15.64
N GLU A 41 27.92 -2.98 -15.14
CA GLU A 41 28.83 -1.89 -15.48
C GLU A 41 30.17 -1.95 -14.73
N SER A 42 30.27 -2.72 -13.64
CA SER A 42 31.47 -2.88 -12.82
C SER A 42 32.52 -3.77 -13.52
N GLU A 43 33.68 -3.95 -12.89
CA GLU A 43 34.74 -4.89 -13.35
C GLU A 43 34.49 -6.36 -12.92
N ALA A 44 33.28 -6.71 -12.50
CA ALA A 44 32.94 -8.08 -12.10
C ALA A 44 33.18 -9.07 -13.25
N GLU A 45 33.86 -10.18 -12.96
CA GLU A 45 34.17 -11.23 -13.95
C GLU A 45 32.90 -11.89 -14.48
N GLN A 46 31.88 -12.06 -13.64
CA GLN A 46 30.61 -12.66 -14.01
C GLN A 46 29.54 -11.57 -14.10
N LYS A 47 28.95 -11.38 -15.29
CA LYS A 47 27.82 -10.47 -15.49
C LYS A 47 26.50 -11.17 -15.22
N LEU A 48 25.50 -10.39 -14.80
CA LEU A 48 24.12 -10.82 -14.57
C LEU A 48 23.28 -10.49 -15.81
N GLU A 49 23.60 -11.16 -16.94
CA GLU A 49 22.91 -10.94 -18.21
C GLU A 49 21.61 -11.79 -18.27
N GLY A 50 20.58 -11.23 -18.90
CA GLY A 50 19.33 -11.94 -19.16
C GLY A 50 18.47 -12.21 -17.90
N ILE A 51 18.73 -11.53 -16.79
CA ILE A 51 17.89 -11.65 -15.60
C ILE A 51 16.51 -11.04 -15.89
N SER A 52 15.48 -11.86 -15.76
CA SER A 52 14.08 -11.49 -15.99
C SER A 52 13.36 -11.17 -14.66
N ILE A 53 12.74 -9.98 -14.61
CA ILE A 53 11.98 -9.51 -13.45
C ILE A 53 10.56 -9.22 -13.91
N ALA A 54 9.57 -9.87 -13.30
CA ALA A 54 8.15 -9.65 -13.56
C ALA A 54 7.44 -9.05 -12.35
N VAL A 55 6.66 -8.00 -12.54
CA VAL A 55 5.80 -7.40 -11.51
C VAL A 55 4.34 -7.62 -11.89
N LEU A 56 3.57 -8.25 -11.00
CA LEU A 56 2.15 -8.52 -11.21
C LEU A 56 1.30 -7.51 -10.43
N GLU A 57 0.33 -6.91 -11.09
CA GLU A 57 -0.67 -6.04 -10.47
C GLU A 57 -2.08 -6.55 -10.78
N LYS A 58 -2.90 -6.72 -9.75
CA LYS A 58 -4.29 -7.17 -9.90
C LYS A 58 -5.23 -6.11 -10.47
N GLY A 59 -4.88 -4.83 -10.30
CA GLY A 59 -5.65 -3.70 -10.80
C GLY A 59 -5.56 -3.58 -12.30
N LYS A 60 -6.57 -2.95 -12.90
CA LYS A 60 -6.59 -2.64 -14.32
C LYS A 60 -5.40 -1.77 -14.74
N GLU A 61 -4.96 -0.91 -13.83
CA GLU A 61 -3.82 -0.03 -13.99
C GLU A 61 -3.00 0.01 -12.70
N ILE A 62 -1.69 0.19 -12.80
CA ILE A 62 -0.84 0.42 -11.64
C ILE A 62 -1.28 1.72 -10.94
N GLY A 63 -1.37 1.69 -9.62
CA GLY A 63 -1.86 2.82 -8.82
C GLY A 63 -3.37 2.88 -8.59
N SER A 64 -4.18 2.06 -9.29
CA SER A 64 -5.65 2.05 -9.14
C SER A 64 -6.13 1.77 -7.70
N HIS A 65 -5.35 1.04 -6.93
CA HIS A 65 -5.64 0.72 -5.53
C HIS A 65 -4.89 1.61 -4.52
N GLY A 66 -4.18 2.62 -5.00
CA GLY A 66 -3.38 3.55 -4.20
C GLY A 66 -4.16 4.69 -3.57
N ILE A 67 -5.32 4.41 -2.98
CA ILE A 67 -6.19 5.44 -2.36
C ILE A 67 -5.76 5.83 -0.95
N SER A 68 -4.83 5.09 -0.35
CA SER A 68 -4.36 5.34 1.02
C SER A 68 -3.18 6.29 1.05
N GLY A 69 -2.96 6.90 2.19
CA GLY A 69 -1.84 7.75 2.53
C GLY A 69 -1.90 9.05 1.77
N ALA A 70 -1.67 10.11 2.26
CA ALA A 70 -1.58 11.36 1.55
C ALA A 70 -0.44 12.22 2.11
N VAL A 71 0.17 11.83 3.26
CA VAL A 71 1.36 12.47 3.81
C VAL A 71 2.52 11.48 3.81
N MET A 72 3.49 11.72 2.97
CA MET A 72 4.69 10.89 2.78
C MET A 72 5.90 11.50 3.48
N ASP A 73 6.60 10.70 4.28
CA ASP A 73 7.97 10.95 4.69
C ASP A 73 8.88 10.64 3.48
N PRO A 74 9.68 11.59 2.98
CA PRO A 74 10.40 11.40 1.72
C PRO A 74 11.62 10.49 1.82
N ARG A 75 12.05 10.09 3.02
CA ARG A 75 13.29 9.33 3.22
C ARG A 75 13.38 8.06 2.37
N GLY A 76 12.27 7.33 2.23
CA GLY A 76 12.27 6.09 1.45
C GLY A 76 12.46 6.32 -0.05
N ILE A 77 11.75 7.28 -0.64
CA ILE A 77 11.91 7.61 -2.06
C ILE A 77 13.25 8.31 -2.35
N ALA A 78 13.71 9.17 -1.43
CA ALA A 78 14.99 9.86 -1.58
C ALA A 78 16.19 8.90 -1.49
N GLU A 79 16.08 7.82 -0.70
CA GLU A 79 17.09 6.76 -0.69
C GLU A 79 17.08 5.95 -1.99
N LEU A 80 15.89 5.61 -2.50
CA LEU A 80 15.73 4.86 -3.74
C LEU A 80 16.19 5.66 -4.96
N MET A 81 15.84 6.94 -5.01
CA MET A 81 16.03 7.84 -6.15
C MET A 81 16.30 9.26 -5.61
N PRO A 82 17.57 9.65 -5.39
CA PRO A 82 17.91 10.95 -4.82
C PRO A 82 17.36 12.16 -5.61
N ASP A 83 17.23 12.02 -6.92
CA ASP A 83 16.73 13.03 -7.87
C ASP A 83 15.22 12.91 -8.16
N TRP A 84 14.44 12.27 -7.27
CA TRP A 84 13.02 11.98 -7.46
C TRP A 84 12.14 13.20 -7.77
N LEU A 85 12.42 14.36 -7.15
CA LEU A 85 11.70 15.62 -7.43
C LEU A 85 12.06 16.17 -8.82
N GLU A 86 13.33 16.12 -9.19
CA GLU A 86 13.83 16.57 -10.49
C GLU A 86 13.29 15.71 -11.63
N ARG A 87 13.06 14.42 -11.36
CA ARG A 87 12.39 13.50 -12.27
C ARG A 87 10.87 13.68 -12.35
N GLY A 88 10.32 14.68 -11.67
CA GLY A 88 8.91 15.03 -11.77
C GLY A 88 7.96 14.11 -10.97
N CYS A 89 8.41 13.54 -9.85
CA CYS A 89 7.49 12.82 -8.96
C CYS A 89 6.28 13.70 -8.61
N PRO A 90 5.04 13.20 -8.79
CA PRO A 90 3.83 14.00 -8.62
C PRO A 90 3.51 14.23 -7.14
N VAL A 91 4.16 15.22 -6.54
CA VAL A 91 3.80 15.68 -5.20
C VAL A 91 2.72 16.76 -5.27
N GLU A 92 1.78 16.71 -4.33
CA GLU A 92 0.73 17.72 -4.21
C GLU A 92 1.29 19.01 -3.61
N SER A 93 1.98 18.91 -2.49
CA SER A 93 2.62 20.04 -1.83
C SER A 93 3.59 19.57 -0.74
N PRO A 94 4.67 20.30 -0.43
CA PRO A 94 5.30 20.15 0.88
C PRO A 94 4.28 20.51 1.97
N VAL A 95 4.40 19.88 3.13
CA VAL A 95 3.54 20.23 4.29
C VAL A 95 3.90 21.63 4.77
N THR A 96 2.93 22.54 4.67
CA THR A 96 3.07 23.97 5.02
C THR A 96 2.46 24.31 6.38
N SER A 97 1.44 23.57 6.81
CA SER A 97 0.85 23.71 8.13
C SER A 97 0.45 22.35 8.69
N ASP A 98 0.54 22.21 10.01
CA ASP A 98 0.33 20.96 10.71
C ASP A 98 -0.43 21.23 12.02
N ALA A 99 -1.59 20.57 12.22
CA ALA A 99 -2.42 20.74 13.40
C ALA A 99 -2.97 19.44 13.94
N PHE A 100 -3.19 19.39 15.23
CA PHE A 100 -3.86 18.29 15.90
C PHE A 100 -5.07 18.81 16.68
N TRP A 101 -6.25 18.24 16.42
CA TRP A 101 -7.50 18.63 17.05
C TRP A 101 -8.10 17.48 17.87
N TYR A 102 -8.56 17.80 19.07
CA TYR A 102 -9.52 16.95 19.77
C TYR A 102 -10.93 17.45 19.46
N LEU A 103 -11.77 16.57 18.92
CA LEU A 103 -13.15 16.89 18.56
C LEU A 103 -14.09 16.36 19.65
N THR A 104 -14.95 17.23 20.14
CA THR A 104 -16.19 16.84 20.83
C THR A 104 -17.30 16.78 19.80
N GLU A 105 -18.54 16.58 20.18
CA GLU A 105 -19.68 16.57 19.24
C GLU A 105 -19.87 17.91 18.51
N THR A 106 -19.54 19.02 19.15
CA THR A 106 -19.81 20.37 18.63
C THR A 106 -18.60 21.30 18.57
N MET A 107 -17.53 20.99 19.27
CA MET A 107 -16.34 21.86 19.41
C MET A 107 -15.08 21.17 18.93
N LYS A 108 -14.17 21.98 18.38
CA LYS A 108 -12.78 21.60 18.13
C LYS A 108 -11.88 22.24 19.20
N ILE A 109 -10.97 21.46 19.74
CA ILE A 109 -9.94 21.91 20.69
C ILE A 109 -8.59 21.67 19.99
N ALA A 110 -7.93 22.73 19.56
CA ALA A 110 -6.61 22.62 18.93
C ALA A 110 -5.55 22.37 20.00
N ALA A 111 -4.70 21.37 19.80
CA ALA A 111 -3.56 21.13 20.66
C ALA A 111 -2.56 22.29 20.52
N PRO A 112 -2.08 22.86 21.62
CA PRO A 112 -1.12 23.96 21.58
C PRO A 112 0.26 23.52 21.06
N ILE A 113 0.56 22.24 21.14
CA ILE A 113 1.82 21.64 20.68
C ILE A 113 1.50 20.38 19.90
N MET A 114 2.05 20.26 18.68
CA MET A 114 1.93 19.03 17.88
C MET A 114 2.69 17.87 18.56
N PRO A 115 2.02 16.73 18.81
CA PRO A 115 2.69 15.54 19.33
C PRO A 115 3.88 15.15 18.44
N PRO A 116 5.08 14.88 19.00
CA PRO A 116 6.27 14.62 18.20
C PRO A 116 6.13 13.54 17.13
N PRO A 117 5.46 12.41 17.38
CA PRO A 117 5.26 11.37 16.35
C PRO A 117 4.43 11.84 15.15
N LEU A 118 3.50 12.78 15.37
CA LEU A 118 2.57 13.28 14.36
C LEU A 118 3.07 14.49 13.59
N ARG A 119 4.28 15.01 13.91
CA ARG A 119 4.87 16.13 13.18
C ARG A 119 5.13 15.78 11.73
N ASN A 120 4.68 16.65 10.82
CA ASN A 120 4.78 16.44 9.38
C ASN A 120 5.68 17.45 8.67
N HIS A 121 6.37 18.31 9.40
CA HIS A 121 7.36 19.23 8.81
C HIS A 121 8.44 18.45 8.04
N GLY A 122 8.69 18.82 6.78
CA GLY A 122 9.60 18.12 5.87
C GLY A 122 8.97 16.93 5.13
N ASN A 123 7.71 16.62 5.40
CA ASN A 123 6.92 15.64 4.63
C ASN A 123 6.19 16.31 3.45
N TYR A 124 5.62 15.49 2.58
CA TYR A 124 4.86 15.93 1.42
C TYR A 124 3.44 15.34 1.43
N VAL A 125 2.48 16.16 1.06
CA VAL A 125 1.15 15.66 0.66
C VAL A 125 1.27 15.08 -0.74
N ILE A 126 0.77 13.87 -0.93
CA ILE A 126 0.85 13.14 -2.21
C ILE A 126 -0.45 12.41 -2.54
N SER A 127 -0.61 12.06 -3.82
CA SER A 127 -1.49 10.98 -4.26
C SER A 127 -0.66 9.72 -4.44
N LEU A 128 -0.91 8.69 -3.61
CA LEU A 128 -0.14 7.44 -3.68
C LEU A 128 -0.33 6.73 -5.03
N GLY A 129 -1.54 6.77 -5.59
CA GLY A 129 -1.84 6.20 -6.89
C GLY A 129 -1.06 6.88 -8.02
N GLU A 130 -1.02 8.23 -8.01
CA GLU A 130 -0.24 8.99 -9.01
C GLU A 130 1.25 8.72 -8.90
N MET A 131 1.78 8.62 -7.68
CA MET A 131 3.18 8.28 -7.46
C MET A 131 3.52 6.89 -8.01
N CYS A 132 2.66 5.89 -7.81
CA CYS A 132 2.88 4.56 -8.40
C CYS A 132 2.77 4.59 -9.93
N ARG A 133 1.83 5.36 -10.50
CA ARG A 133 1.71 5.55 -11.96
C ARG A 133 2.95 6.23 -12.57
N TRP A 134 3.53 7.17 -11.86
CA TRP A 134 4.76 7.84 -12.27
C TRP A 134 5.99 6.91 -12.19
N LEU A 135 6.09 6.10 -11.13
CA LEU A 135 7.26 5.22 -10.94
C LEU A 135 7.25 4.01 -11.87
N ALA A 136 6.07 3.49 -12.23
CA ALA A 136 5.94 2.29 -13.03
C ALA A 136 6.63 2.37 -14.41
N PRO A 137 6.43 3.40 -15.26
CA PRO A 137 7.13 3.50 -16.52
C PRO A 137 8.66 3.61 -16.35
N ILE A 138 9.14 4.28 -15.30
CA ILE A 138 10.57 4.36 -14.98
C ILE A 138 11.13 2.96 -14.70
N VAL A 139 10.40 2.13 -13.97
CA VAL A 139 10.76 0.72 -13.71
C VAL A 139 10.72 -0.10 -15.00
N GLY A 140 9.72 0.11 -15.87
CA GLY A 140 9.60 -0.56 -17.15
C GLY A 140 10.76 -0.24 -18.11
N GLU A 141 11.20 1.02 -18.15
CA GLU A 141 12.36 1.46 -18.95
C GLU A 141 13.69 0.81 -18.50
N MET A 142 13.74 0.26 -17.29
CA MET A 142 14.89 -0.48 -16.79
C MET A 142 14.87 -1.97 -17.17
N GLY A 143 13.91 -2.41 -18.00
CA GLY A 143 13.80 -3.80 -18.47
C GLY A 143 12.99 -4.71 -17.54
N VAL A 144 12.16 -4.15 -16.69
CA VAL A 144 11.24 -4.92 -15.83
C VAL A 144 9.88 -5.06 -16.52
N ASP A 145 9.36 -6.29 -16.59
CA ASP A 145 8.04 -6.57 -17.14
C ASP A 145 6.93 -6.26 -16.14
N LEU A 146 6.00 -5.38 -16.51
CA LEU A 146 4.89 -4.95 -15.67
C LEU A 146 3.56 -5.52 -16.23
N PHE A 147 2.92 -6.41 -15.47
CA PHE A 147 1.68 -7.06 -15.86
C PHE A 147 0.50 -6.53 -15.03
N ALA A 148 -0.28 -5.61 -15.57
CA ALA A 148 -1.56 -5.20 -15.02
C ALA A 148 -2.66 -6.23 -15.34
N GLU A 149 -3.73 -6.28 -14.51
CA GLU A 149 -4.82 -7.28 -14.57
C GLU A 149 -4.39 -8.73 -14.33
N PHE A 150 -3.18 -8.95 -13.80
CA PHE A 150 -2.67 -10.26 -13.39
C PHE A 150 -2.74 -10.42 -11.88
N ALA A 151 -3.86 -10.95 -11.39
CA ALA A 151 -4.05 -11.24 -9.98
C ALA A 151 -3.46 -12.60 -9.62
N ALA A 152 -2.34 -12.61 -8.90
CA ALA A 152 -1.82 -13.84 -8.33
C ALA A 152 -2.77 -14.39 -7.26
N ALA A 153 -3.11 -15.69 -7.35
CA ALA A 153 -4.14 -16.33 -6.52
C ALA A 153 -3.59 -17.47 -5.65
N ARG A 154 -2.48 -18.08 -6.04
CA ARG A 154 -1.86 -19.20 -5.33
C ARG A 154 -0.35 -19.12 -5.36
N VAL A 155 0.31 -19.49 -4.26
CA VAL A 155 1.76 -19.75 -4.24
C VAL A 155 2.03 -21.16 -4.77
N LEU A 156 3.09 -21.32 -5.56
CA LEU A 156 3.61 -22.61 -6.01
C LEU A 156 4.74 -23.03 -5.06
N VAL A 157 4.61 -24.22 -4.49
CA VAL A 157 5.58 -24.74 -3.52
C VAL A 157 6.01 -26.14 -3.95
N GLU A 158 7.31 -26.38 -4.03
CA GLU A 158 7.93 -27.68 -4.32
C GLU A 158 9.01 -27.94 -3.26
N ASP A 159 9.00 -29.11 -2.66
CA ASP A 159 9.97 -29.55 -1.65
C ASP A 159 10.23 -28.52 -0.52
N GLY A 160 9.15 -27.82 -0.07
CA GLY A 160 9.24 -26.81 0.98
C GLY A 160 9.80 -25.45 0.54
N ARG A 161 10.07 -25.26 -0.76
CA ARG A 161 10.52 -24.02 -1.37
C ARG A 161 9.39 -23.37 -2.19
N VAL A 162 9.24 -22.07 -2.10
CA VAL A 162 8.40 -21.32 -3.03
C VAL A 162 9.11 -21.20 -4.37
N VAL A 163 8.42 -21.64 -5.44
CA VAL A 163 8.95 -21.68 -6.81
C VAL A 163 8.15 -20.79 -7.77
N GLY A 164 7.33 -19.90 -7.24
CA GLY A 164 6.56 -18.98 -8.06
C GLY A 164 5.13 -18.79 -7.57
N VAL A 165 4.28 -18.29 -8.46
CA VAL A 165 2.86 -18.03 -8.20
C VAL A 165 1.99 -18.45 -9.38
N ARG A 166 0.72 -18.78 -9.12
CA ARG A 166 -0.32 -18.99 -10.13
C ARG A 166 -1.26 -17.81 -10.14
N THR A 167 -1.59 -17.30 -11.31
CA THR A 167 -2.65 -16.28 -11.47
C THR A 167 -4.04 -16.91 -11.33
N GLY A 168 -5.05 -16.09 -11.08
CA GLY A 168 -6.42 -16.55 -10.90
C GLY A 168 -7.06 -17.00 -12.21
N ASP A 169 -7.81 -18.13 -12.17
CA ASP A 169 -8.66 -18.53 -13.25
C ASP A 169 -9.76 -17.48 -13.50
N LYS A 170 -10.06 -17.16 -14.76
CA LYS A 170 -11.16 -16.29 -15.17
C LYS A 170 -12.36 -17.12 -15.66
N GLY A 171 -13.55 -16.51 -15.65
CA GLY A 171 -14.75 -17.20 -16.13
C GLY A 171 -15.20 -18.40 -15.29
N ILE A 172 -15.05 -18.34 -13.97
CA ILE A 172 -15.56 -19.31 -13.01
C ILE A 172 -16.92 -18.85 -12.48
N ASP A 173 -17.88 -19.76 -12.34
CA ASP A 173 -19.18 -19.49 -11.73
C ASP A 173 -19.10 -19.50 -10.19
N LYS A 174 -20.24 -19.17 -9.53
CA LYS A 174 -20.33 -19.15 -8.05
C LYS A 174 -20.14 -20.53 -7.39
N ASN A 175 -20.25 -21.61 -8.15
CA ASN A 175 -20.08 -22.99 -7.68
C ASN A 175 -18.67 -23.53 -7.99
N GLY A 176 -17.79 -22.70 -8.56
CA GLY A 176 -16.44 -23.08 -8.95
C GLY A 176 -16.36 -23.82 -10.30
N GLN A 177 -17.40 -23.76 -11.13
CA GLN A 177 -17.42 -24.45 -12.44
C GLN A 177 -17.03 -23.50 -13.58
N PRO A 178 -16.28 -23.99 -14.58
CA PRO A 178 -15.93 -23.21 -15.75
C PRO A 178 -17.16 -22.76 -16.53
N LYS A 179 -17.19 -21.49 -16.94
CA LYS A 179 -18.16 -20.94 -17.89
C LYS A 179 -17.63 -21.06 -19.33
N PRO A 180 -18.44 -20.74 -20.35
CA PRO A 180 -18.00 -20.76 -21.76
C PRO A 180 -16.83 -19.84 -22.07
N ASN A 181 -16.62 -18.78 -21.24
CA ASN A 181 -15.50 -17.85 -21.31
C ASN A 181 -14.42 -18.16 -20.27
N PHE A 182 -14.25 -19.40 -19.90
CA PHE A 182 -13.21 -19.85 -18.97
C PHE A 182 -11.82 -19.66 -19.58
N GLU A 183 -10.93 -19.05 -18.81
CA GLU A 183 -9.52 -18.91 -19.10
C GLU A 183 -8.73 -19.40 -17.89
N PRO A 184 -7.86 -20.43 -18.04
CA PRO A 184 -7.03 -20.89 -16.95
C PRO A 184 -6.00 -19.82 -16.56
N GLY A 185 -5.69 -19.75 -15.26
CA GLY A 185 -4.57 -18.94 -14.80
C GLY A 185 -3.23 -19.50 -15.27
N VAL A 186 -2.24 -18.65 -15.36
CA VAL A 186 -0.86 -18.95 -15.78
C VAL A 186 0.00 -19.27 -14.55
N ASP A 187 0.89 -20.23 -14.65
CA ASP A 187 1.93 -20.52 -13.68
C ASP A 187 3.16 -19.68 -13.98
N ILE A 188 3.49 -18.75 -13.09
CA ILE A 188 4.70 -17.94 -13.19
C ILE A 188 5.71 -18.54 -12.23
N ARG A 189 6.67 -19.26 -12.81
CA ARG A 189 7.76 -19.88 -12.05
C ARG A 189 8.90 -18.91 -11.85
N ALA A 190 9.46 -18.87 -10.65
CA ALA A 190 10.52 -17.93 -10.31
C ALA A 190 11.53 -18.54 -9.33
N LYS A 191 12.79 -18.11 -9.42
CA LYS A 191 13.82 -18.43 -8.43
C LYS A 191 13.54 -17.73 -7.10
N ILE A 192 13.00 -16.50 -7.17
CA ILE A 192 12.64 -15.66 -6.02
C ILE A 192 11.24 -15.07 -6.24
N THR A 193 10.38 -15.21 -5.22
CA THR A 193 9.03 -14.66 -5.20
C THR A 193 8.94 -13.56 -4.12
N ILE A 194 8.61 -12.35 -4.50
CA ILE A 194 8.49 -11.21 -3.61
C ILE A 194 7.02 -10.83 -3.46
N LEU A 195 6.48 -10.88 -2.23
CA LEU A 195 5.09 -10.55 -1.94
C LEU A 195 4.96 -9.12 -1.39
N ALA A 196 4.44 -8.22 -2.21
CA ALA A 196 4.17 -6.81 -1.90
C ALA A 196 2.67 -6.47 -2.07
N GLU A 197 1.78 -7.39 -1.66
CA GLU A 197 0.33 -7.37 -1.91
C GLU A 197 -0.44 -6.31 -1.09
N GLY A 198 0.24 -5.57 -0.23
CA GLY A 198 -0.39 -4.67 0.73
C GLY A 198 -1.03 -5.41 1.93
N PRO A 199 -1.91 -4.74 2.69
CA PRO A 199 -2.51 -5.34 3.88
C PRO A 199 -3.39 -6.53 3.51
N ARG A 200 -3.28 -7.63 4.27
CA ARG A 200 -4.06 -8.86 4.10
C ARG A 200 -3.93 -9.52 2.72
N GLY A 201 -2.72 -9.55 2.18
CA GLY A 201 -2.42 -10.24 0.93
C GLY A 201 -2.89 -11.71 0.93
N THR A 202 -3.41 -12.16 -0.20
CA THR A 202 -3.94 -13.53 -0.33
C THR A 202 -2.81 -14.57 -0.26
N LEU A 203 -1.71 -14.32 -0.96
CA LEU A 203 -0.55 -15.22 -0.98
C LEU A 203 0.22 -15.18 0.33
N THR A 204 0.38 -13.99 0.92
CA THR A 204 1.00 -13.82 2.24
C THR A 204 0.29 -14.67 3.30
N ARG A 205 -1.06 -14.73 3.28
CA ARG A 205 -1.82 -15.58 4.20
C ARG A 205 -1.65 -17.08 3.91
N GLN A 206 -1.51 -17.46 2.63
CA GLN A 206 -1.19 -18.85 2.28
C GLN A 206 0.17 -19.25 2.83
N LEU A 207 1.21 -18.41 2.63
CA LEU A 207 2.54 -18.67 3.17
C LEU A 207 2.54 -18.70 4.69
N ALA A 208 1.79 -17.80 5.34
CA ALA A 208 1.69 -17.78 6.79
C ALA A 208 1.17 -19.10 7.36
N GLY A 209 0.17 -19.70 6.69
CA GLY A 209 -0.36 -21.02 7.09
C GLY A 209 0.58 -22.18 6.75
N LEU A 210 1.27 -22.14 5.60
CA LEU A 210 2.15 -23.21 5.15
C LEU A 210 3.46 -23.28 5.96
N PHE A 211 4.00 -22.13 6.35
CA PHE A 211 5.31 -22.01 6.96
C PHE A 211 5.28 -21.48 8.40
N ASP A 212 4.10 -21.37 9.01
CA ASP A 212 3.89 -20.85 10.38
C ASP A 212 4.66 -19.55 10.65
N LEU A 213 4.46 -18.55 9.75
CA LEU A 213 5.26 -17.32 9.78
C LEU A 213 4.97 -16.43 11.01
N TYR A 214 3.87 -16.67 11.72
CA TYR A 214 3.48 -15.93 12.93
C TYR A 214 3.83 -16.68 14.23
N ALA A 215 4.58 -17.78 14.18
CA ALA A 215 5.00 -18.49 15.38
C ALA A 215 5.73 -17.56 16.36
N GLY A 216 5.24 -17.48 17.61
CA GLY A 216 5.80 -16.63 18.65
C GLY A 216 5.60 -15.13 18.46
N LYS A 217 4.72 -14.70 17.53
CA LYS A 217 4.37 -13.29 17.28
C LYS A 217 3.08 -12.90 18.00
N HIS A 218 2.93 -11.62 18.29
CA HIS A 218 1.66 -11.09 18.75
C HIS A 218 0.64 -11.09 17.59
N PRO A 219 -0.67 -11.17 17.89
CA PRO A 219 -1.70 -11.03 16.87
C PRO A 219 -1.57 -9.69 16.14
N GLN A 220 -1.78 -9.71 14.81
CA GLN A 220 -1.85 -8.48 14.03
C GLN A 220 -3.17 -7.75 14.32
N VAL A 221 -3.08 -6.45 14.54
CA VAL A 221 -4.23 -5.55 14.69
C VAL A 221 -4.42 -4.77 13.40
N TYR A 222 -5.67 -4.62 12.99
CA TYR A 222 -6.00 -3.88 11.77
C TYR A 222 -6.93 -2.72 12.09
N SER A 223 -6.74 -1.61 11.38
CA SER A 223 -7.72 -0.55 11.25
C SER A 223 -8.31 -0.54 9.84
N LEU A 224 -9.49 0.09 9.69
CA LEU A 224 -10.05 0.45 8.39
C LEU A 224 -10.01 1.95 8.22
N GLY A 225 -9.27 2.41 7.21
CA GLY A 225 -9.31 3.78 6.75
C GLY A 225 -10.39 3.91 5.68
N VAL A 226 -11.36 4.80 5.89
CA VAL A 226 -12.34 5.24 4.90
C VAL A 226 -12.07 6.69 4.56
N LYS A 227 -12.09 7.06 3.27
CA LYS A 227 -11.77 8.43 2.86
C LYS A 227 -12.56 8.89 1.64
N GLU A 228 -12.66 10.21 1.52
CA GLU A 228 -13.30 10.91 0.42
C GLU A 228 -12.40 12.06 -0.04
N LEU A 229 -12.30 12.25 -1.36
CA LEU A 229 -11.71 13.43 -1.98
C LEU A 229 -12.82 14.43 -2.32
N TRP A 230 -12.65 15.66 -1.89
CA TRP A 230 -13.62 16.74 -2.09
C TRP A 230 -13.02 17.88 -2.88
N GLN A 231 -13.64 18.23 -4.01
CA GLN A 231 -13.33 19.43 -4.78
C GLN A 231 -14.03 20.62 -4.14
N LEU A 232 -13.27 21.59 -3.62
CA LEU A 232 -13.81 22.81 -3.04
C LEU A 232 -14.08 23.88 -4.11
N PRO A 233 -15.04 24.81 -3.86
CA PRO A 233 -15.31 25.91 -4.76
C PRO A 233 -14.26 27.03 -4.73
N ASP A 234 -13.47 27.12 -3.64
CA ASP A 234 -12.47 28.16 -3.38
C ASP A 234 -11.25 27.62 -2.63
N ASP A 235 -10.25 28.48 -2.39
CA ASP A 235 -8.96 28.13 -1.78
C ASP A 235 -8.97 28.23 -0.24
N ARG A 236 -10.12 28.02 0.42
CA ARG A 236 -10.25 28.10 1.89
C ARG A 236 -9.41 27.09 2.66
N TYR A 237 -9.01 26.00 2.01
CA TYR A 237 -8.16 24.97 2.58
C TYR A 237 -6.92 24.75 1.69
N PRO A 238 -5.79 25.44 1.99
CA PRO A 238 -4.61 25.45 1.11
C PRO A 238 -3.94 24.08 0.98
N ALA A 239 -3.33 23.83 -0.18
CA ALA A 239 -2.46 22.68 -0.39
C ALA A 239 -1.30 22.65 0.62
N GLY A 240 -0.98 21.47 1.14
CA GLY A 240 0.03 21.28 2.18
C GLY A 240 -0.48 21.48 3.61
N SER A 241 -1.75 21.86 3.79
CA SER A 241 -2.37 21.88 5.12
C SER A 241 -2.68 20.45 5.58
N VAL A 242 -2.25 20.12 6.80
CA VAL A 242 -2.43 18.80 7.42
C VAL A 242 -3.10 18.97 8.77
N ILE A 243 -4.21 18.27 8.98
CA ILE A 243 -4.89 18.20 10.28
C ILE A 243 -5.10 16.73 10.62
N HIS A 244 -4.70 16.34 11.83
CA HIS A 244 -5.11 15.07 12.43
C HIS A 244 -6.09 15.34 13.57
N THR A 245 -7.05 14.44 13.77
CA THR A 245 -8.02 14.57 14.86
C THR A 245 -8.14 13.31 15.68
N MET A 246 -8.61 13.45 16.93
CA MET A 246 -9.10 12.39 17.80
C MET A 246 -10.45 12.80 18.41
N GLY A 247 -11.14 11.82 19.03
CA GLY A 247 -12.45 12.01 19.64
C GLY A 247 -13.58 11.85 18.62
N TYR A 248 -14.59 12.72 18.67
CA TYR A 248 -15.77 12.59 17.81
C TYR A 248 -15.41 12.32 16.32
N PRO A 249 -16.09 11.39 15.64
CA PRO A 249 -17.31 10.67 16.03
C PRO A 249 -17.07 9.40 16.86
N LEU A 250 -15.82 9.01 17.08
CA LEU A 250 -15.47 7.82 17.84
C LEU A 250 -15.56 8.10 19.35
N ASP A 251 -15.91 7.06 20.10
CA ASP A 251 -15.84 7.08 21.56
C ASP A 251 -14.41 6.83 22.07
N MET A 252 -14.21 6.91 23.38
CA MET A 252 -12.89 6.73 24.00
C MET A 252 -12.41 5.28 24.00
N ASP A 253 -13.30 4.32 23.78
CA ASP A 253 -13.00 2.88 23.76
C ASP A 253 -12.65 2.37 22.36
N THR A 254 -12.83 3.22 21.33
CA THR A 254 -12.56 2.88 19.93
C THR A 254 -11.29 3.59 19.46
N PHE A 255 -10.26 2.80 19.11
CA PHE A 255 -9.05 3.35 18.52
C PHE A 255 -9.34 3.97 17.16
N GLY A 256 -8.78 5.16 16.91
CA GLY A 256 -8.91 5.81 15.62
C GLY A 256 -8.79 7.32 15.67
N GLY A 257 -9.16 7.93 14.56
CA GLY A 257 -9.14 9.39 14.37
C GLY A 257 -9.23 9.77 12.91
N ALA A 258 -9.39 11.06 12.65
CA ALA A 258 -9.52 11.55 11.29
C ALA A 258 -8.27 12.31 10.84
N PHE A 259 -8.16 12.44 9.52
CA PHE A 259 -7.19 13.28 8.87
C PHE A 259 -7.86 14.15 7.82
N ILE A 260 -7.29 15.35 7.58
CA ILE A 260 -7.75 16.30 6.57
C ILE A 260 -6.49 16.87 5.93
N TYR A 261 -6.34 16.64 4.62
CA TYR A 261 -5.15 17.06 3.89
C TYR A 261 -5.54 17.93 2.70
N GLY A 262 -4.90 19.10 2.59
CA GLY A 262 -5.03 19.98 1.45
C GLY A 262 -4.15 19.52 0.30
N MET A 263 -4.76 19.29 -0.86
CA MET A 263 -4.09 18.93 -2.11
C MET A 263 -4.20 20.08 -3.10
N LYS A 264 -3.45 20.00 -4.22
CA LYS A 264 -3.57 20.96 -5.32
C LYS A 264 -5.01 21.04 -5.84
N GLU A 265 -5.27 22.03 -6.67
CA GLU A 265 -6.55 22.22 -7.35
C GLU A 265 -7.77 22.30 -6.41
N ARG A 266 -7.57 22.81 -5.19
CA ARG A 266 -8.63 22.93 -4.16
C ARG A 266 -9.25 21.58 -3.76
N ILE A 267 -8.46 20.52 -3.81
CA ILE A 267 -8.92 19.20 -3.35
C ILE A 267 -8.59 19.04 -1.87
N VAL A 268 -9.55 18.52 -1.12
CA VAL A 268 -9.37 18.09 0.28
C VAL A 268 -9.54 16.59 0.37
N ASP A 269 -8.56 15.92 0.93
CA ASP A 269 -8.63 14.50 1.29
C ASP A 269 -9.06 14.41 2.76
N LEU A 270 -10.29 13.97 2.98
CA LEU A 270 -10.87 13.72 4.30
C LEU A 270 -10.96 12.22 4.53
N GLY A 271 -10.39 11.75 5.63
CA GLY A 271 -10.51 10.34 6.01
C GLY A 271 -10.72 10.12 7.49
N LEU A 272 -11.26 8.96 7.81
CA LEU A 272 -11.43 8.44 9.17
C LEU A 272 -10.82 7.03 9.24
N VAL A 273 -9.98 6.82 10.23
CA VAL A 273 -9.39 5.51 10.54
C VAL A 273 -10.05 4.98 11.79
N VAL A 274 -10.50 3.72 11.75
CA VAL A 274 -11.18 3.04 12.87
C VAL A 274 -10.50 1.70 13.11
N GLY A 275 -10.03 1.46 14.33
CA GLY A 275 -9.50 0.16 14.75
C GLY A 275 -10.58 -0.91 14.66
N LEU A 276 -10.27 -2.07 14.05
CA LEU A 276 -11.27 -3.13 13.81
C LEU A 276 -11.48 -4.04 15.04
N ASP A 277 -10.88 -3.72 16.16
CA ASP A 277 -11.07 -4.37 17.47
C ASP A 277 -12.14 -3.68 18.35
N TYR A 278 -12.92 -2.76 17.77
CA TYR A 278 -14.01 -2.09 18.46
C TYR A 278 -15.05 -3.07 19.02
N ARG A 279 -15.63 -2.74 20.16
CA ARG A 279 -16.57 -3.60 20.88
C ARG A 279 -18.04 -3.41 20.46
N ASN A 280 -18.37 -2.26 19.89
CA ASN A 280 -19.72 -1.95 19.45
C ASN A 280 -20.04 -2.62 18.10
N PRO A 281 -20.87 -3.69 18.06
CA PRO A 281 -21.14 -4.41 16.81
C PRO A 281 -21.97 -3.62 15.80
N THR A 282 -22.52 -2.46 16.19
CA THR A 282 -23.30 -1.58 15.31
C THR A 282 -22.46 -0.44 14.72
N LEU A 283 -21.18 -0.33 15.12
CA LEU A 283 -20.29 0.68 14.57
C LEU A 283 -19.98 0.33 13.11
N ASP A 284 -20.21 1.31 12.23
CA ASP A 284 -19.88 1.23 10.81
C ASP A 284 -18.94 2.38 10.46
N PRO A 285 -17.67 2.11 10.05
CA PRO A 285 -16.68 3.16 9.77
C PRO A 285 -17.12 4.14 8.70
N HIS A 286 -17.91 3.72 7.71
CA HIS A 286 -18.45 4.64 6.70
C HIS A 286 -19.47 5.60 7.32
N ASN A 287 -20.40 5.08 8.13
CA ASN A 287 -21.37 5.92 8.84
C ASN A 287 -20.69 6.90 9.81
N GLU A 288 -19.61 6.47 10.47
CA GLU A 288 -18.84 7.37 11.32
C GLU A 288 -18.16 8.49 10.52
N LEU A 289 -17.65 8.22 9.29
CA LEU A 289 -17.17 9.27 8.39
C LEU A 289 -18.30 10.23 8.02
N GLN A 290 -19.54 9.75 7.78
CA GLN A 290 -20.68 10.63 7.50
C GLN A 290 -21.01 11.52 8.70
N ARG A 291 -20.96 10.97 9.93
CA ARG A 291 -21.14 11.75 11.18
C ARG A 291 -20.04 12.79 11.34
N LEU A 292 -18.78 12.45 11.08
CA LEU A 292 -17.66 13.38 11.11
C LEU A 292 -17.89 14.60 10.21
N LYS A 293 -18.43 14.41 9.02
CA LYS A 293 -18.73 15.51 8.07
C LYS A 293 -19.80 16.48 8.58
N LEU A 294 -20.63 16.06 9.53
CA LEU A 294 -21.63 16.92 10.16
C LEU A 294 -21.05 17.79 11.28
N HIS A 295 -19.85 17.46 11.78
CA HIS A 295 -19.16 18.28 12.79
C HIS A 295 -18.93 19.72 12.26
N PRO A 296 -19.25 20.78 13.05
CA PRO A 296 -19.22 22.17 12.57
C PRO A 296 -17.91 22.56 11.87
N ALA A 297 -16.76 22.22 12.47
CA ALA A 297 -15.45 22.55 11.90
C ALA A 297 -15.15 21.81 10.60
N ILE A 298 -15.61 20.59 10.42
CA ILE A 298 -15.41 19.80 9.20
C ILE A 298 -16.39 20.26 8.11
N LYS A 299 -17.64 20.50 8.50
CA LYS A 299 -18.68 21.04 7.61
C LYS A 299 -18.26 22.39 7.02
N GLU A 300 -17.64 23.27 7.80
CA GLU A 300 -17.10 24.55 7.34
C GLU A 300 -16.05 24.37 6.24
N ILE A 301 -15.11 23.43 6.41
CA ILE A 301 -14.07 23.10 5.41
C ILE A 301 -14.72 22.63 4.11
N LEU A 302 -15.69 21.70 4.20
CA LEU A 302 -16.31 21.06 3.04
C LEU A 302 -17.45 21.85 2.40
N GLN A 303 -17.83 23.01 2.96
CA GLN A 303 -19.01 23.78 2.51
C GLN A 303 -18.94 24.11 1.01
N GLY A 304 -20.01 23.74 0.27
CA GLY A 304 -20.09 23.96 -1.17
C GLY A 304 -19.19 23.04 -2.01
N GLY A 305 -18.44 22.16 -1.36
CA GLY A 305 -17.59 21.18 -2.04
C GLY A 305 -18.40 20.04 -2.67
N LYS A 306 -17.79 19.36 -3.64
CA LYS A 306 -18.32 18.17 -4.31
C LYS A 306 -17.39 16.99 -4.10
N MET A 307 -17.90 15.86 -3.61
CA MET A 307 -17.14 14.62 -3.53
C MET A 307 -16.84 14.11 -4.95
N ILE A 308 -15.56 13.83 -5.24
CA ILE A 308 -15.06 13.39 -6.54
C ILE A 308 -14.56 11.96 -6.54
N ALA A 309 -14.12 11.45 -5.37
CA ALA A 309 -13.70 10.06 -5.22
C ALA A 309 -13.90 9.61 -3.77
N ALA A 310 -14.04 8.31 -3.57
CA ALA A 310 -14.09 7.69 -2.25
C ALA A 310 -13.45 6.30 -2.28
N GLY A 311 -13.01 5.83 -1.12
CA GLY A 311 -12.45 4.50 -1.00
C GLY A 311 -12.18 4.10 0.45
N ALA A 312 -11.83 2.82 0.63
CA ALA A 312 -11.47 2.29 1.92
C ALA A 312 -10.31 1.29 1.80
N LYS A 313 -9.48 1.22 2.83
CA LYS A 313 -8.37 0.28 2.89
C LYS A 313 -8.08 -0.16 4.32
N ALA A 314 -7.81 -1.46 4.50
CA ALA A 314 -7.30 -1.97 5.76
C ALA A 314 -5.86 -1.48 5.98
N ILE A 315 -5.48 -1.30 7.24
CA ILE A 315 -4.19 -0.77 7.67
C ILE A 315 -3.66 -1.72 8.76
N PRO A 316 -2.46 -2.33 8.64
CA PRO A 316 -1.88 -3.19 9.67
C PRO A 316 -1.21 -2.33 10.75
N GLU A 317 -1.67 -2.38 11.98
CA GLU A 317 -1.19 -1.50 13.06
C GLU A 317 -0.56 -2.24 14.25
N GLY A 318 -0.41 -3.57 14.17
CA GLY A 318 0.15 -4.38 15.25
C GLY A 318 1.63 -4.10 15.58
N GLY A 319 2.34 -3.41 14.69
CA GLY A 319 3.73 -3.00 14.88
C GLY A 319 4.73 -4.14 14.89
N TYR A 320 5.94 -3.87 15.39
CA TYR A 320 7.10 -4.75 15.29
C TYR A 320 6.85 -6.18 15.83
N TYR A 321 6.18 -6.31 16.97
CA TYR A 321 5.94 -7.62 17.60
C TYR A 321 4.90 -8.49 16.86
N SER A 322 4.14 -7.91 15.97
CA SER A 322 3.13 -8.59 15.12
C SER A 322 3.63 -8.87 13.70
N MET A 323 4.88 -8.48 13.38
CA MET A 323 5.46 -8.76 12.06
C MET A 323 5.72 -10.27 11.92
N PRO A 324 5.33 -10.90 10.79
CA PRO A 324 5.64 -12.29 10.51
C PRO A 324 7.15 -12.47 10.27
N ARG A 325 7.58 -13.72 10.13
CA ARG A 325 8.86 -14.00 9.49
C ARG A 325 8.77 -13.57 8.03
N LEU A 326 9.64 -12.64 7.62
CA LEU A 326 9.53 -11.90 6.36
C LEU A 326 10.15 -12.63 5.16
N TYR A 327 10.84 -13.73 5.36
CA TYR A 327 11.50 -14.46 4.29
C TYR A 327 11.59 -15.97 4.61
N GLY A 328 11.84 -16.75 3.59
CA GLY A 328 12.07 -18.18 3.64
C GLY A 328 12.58 -18.67 2.30
N GLU A 329 12.60 -20.00 2.13
CA GLU A 329 13.09 -20.61 0.91
C GLU A 329 12.29 -20.16 -0.31
N GLY A 330 12.91 -19.33 -1.15
CA GLY A 330 12.36 -18.80 -2.40
C GLY A 330 11.38 -17.65 -2.25
N PHE A 331 11.18 -17.06 -1.07
CA PHE A 331 10.25 -15.93 -0.91
C PHE A 331 10.69 -14.83 0.06
N MET A 332 10.17 -13.62 -0.17
CA MET A 332 10.23 -12.46 0.72
C MET A 332 8.87 -11.74 0.80
N ILE A 333 8.59 -11.07 1.94
CA ILE A 333 7.32 -10.34 2.20
C ILE A 333 7.64 -8.89 2.55
N LEU A 334 7.02 -7.94 1.84
CA LEU A 334 7.34 -6.50 1.91
C LEU A 334 6.14 -5.63 2.28
N GLY A 335 6.44 -4.40 2.67
CA GLY A 335 5.45 -3.37 2.91
C GLY A 335 4.38 -3.78 3.91
N ASP A 336 3.14 -3.39 3.67
CA ASP A 336 2.02 -3.71 4.57
C ASP A 336 1.71 -5.22 4.65
N SER A 337 2.11 -6.02 3.66
CA SER A 337 2.03 -7.49 3.74
C SER A 337 2.87 -8.03 4.90
N GLY A 338 4.00 -7.40 5.19
CA GLY A 338 4.88 -7.70 6.33
C GLY A 338 4.57 -6.88 7.58
N GLY A 339 3.59 -5.95 7.55
CA GLY A 339 3.27 -5.12 8.69
C GLY A 339 4.23 -3.97 8.96
N PHE A 340 4.87 -3.41 7.93
CA PHE A 340 5.90 -2.37 8.06
C PHE A 340 5.36 -0.97 8.41
N LEU A 341 4.07 -0.79 8.56
CA LEU A 341 3.51 0.50 8.95
C LEU A 341 3.97 0.92 10.35
N ASN A 342 4.36 2.19 10.49
CA ASN A 342 4.59 2.80 11.79
C ASN A 342 3.29 3.48 12.28
N GLY A 343 2.49 2.76 13.07
CA GLY A 343 1.20 3.23 13.58
C GLY A 343 1.31 4.49 14.44
N ALA A 344 2.38 4.63 15.25
CA ALA A 344 2.58 5.84 16.08
C ALA A 344 2.81 7.12 15.25
N ARG A 345 3.41 6.99 14.07
CA ARG A 345 3.64 8.09 13.13
C ARG A 345 2.58 8.21 12.05
N LEU A 346 1.69 7.25 11.93
CA LEU A 346 0.70 7.11 10.86
C LEU A 346 1.36 7.14 9.46
N LYS A 347 2.53 6.51 9.34
CA LYS A 347 3.36 6.53 8.13
C LYS A 347 3.83 5.12 7.77
N GLY A 348 3.48 4.66 6.56
CA GLY A 348 3.87 3.36 6.02
C GLY A 348 4.68 3.44 4.74
N ILE A 349 4.48 4.48 3.93
CA ILE A 349 5.03 4.59 2.57
C ILE A 349 6.57 4.51 2.55
N HIS A 350 7.25 5.27 3.41
CA HIS A 350 8.73 5.25 3.49
C HIS A 350 9.28 3.89 3.91
N LEU A 351 8.57 3.15 4.78
CA LEU A 351 8.95 1.81 5.20
C LEU A 351 8.64 0.76 4.11
N ALA A 352 7.58 0.98 3.33
CA ALA A 352 7.30 0.17 2.16
C ALA A 352 8.43 0.29 1.13
N PHE A 353 8.87 1.50 0.81
CA PHE A 353 10.05 1.74 -0.04
C PHE A 353 11.30 1.07 0.54
N LYS A 354 11.60 1.29 1.82
CA LYS A 354 12.79 0.71 2.47
C LYS A 354 12.77 -0.81 2.46
N SER A 355 11.62 -1.44 2.70
CA SER A 355 11.50 -2.90 2.62
C SER A 355 11.78 -3.42 1.21
N GLY A 356 11.37 -2.67 0.17
CA GLY A 356 11.68 -2.98 -1.22
C GLY A 356 13.18 -2.90 -1.53
N ILE A 357 13.83 -1.84 -1.08
CA ILE A 357 15.29 -1.64 -1.22
C ILE A 357 16.04 -2.83 -0.59
N LEU A 358 15.74 -3.16 0.67
CA LEU A 358 16.40 -4.25 1.40
C LEU A 358 16.16 -5.63 0.77
N ALA A 359 14.96 -5.86 0.22
CA ALA A 359 14.69 -7.11 -0.48
C ALA A 359 15.48 -7.24 -1.78
N ALA A 360 15.62 -6.16 -2.53
CA ALA A 360 16.44 -6.15 -3.74
C ALA A 360 17.94 -6.37 -3.45
N GLU A 361 18.44 -5.82 -2.34
CA GLU A 361 19.82 -6.06 -1.87
C GLU A 361 20.05 -7.51 -1.41
N THR A 362 18.97 -8.23 -1.07
CA THR A 362 19.02 -9.61 -0.59
C THR A 362 18.87 -10.63 -1.73
N ALA A 363 18.13 -10.26 -2.78
CA ALA A 363 17.81 -11.11 -3.91
C ALA A 363 19.01 -11.35 -4.82
#